data_1c41d3ec25c732a03a7475602cd8d58c
#
_entry.id   1c41d3ec25c732a03a7475602cd8d58c
#
_cell.length_a   1.000
_cell.length_b   1.000
_cell.length_c   1.000
_cell.angle_alpha   90.00
_cell.angle_beta   90.00
_cell.angle_gamma   90.00
#
_symmetry.space_group_name_H-M   'P 1'
#
loop_
_entity.id
_entity.type
_entity.pdbx_description
1 polymer ?
#
loop_
_entity_poly.entity_id
_entity_poly.type
_entity_poly.pdbx_seq_one_letter_code
_entity_poly.pdbx_strand_id
1 'polypeptide(L)'
;MKSEDSTGRMAKGPNGKKQVYDWDAFYKTIQRLQPKAVMAIMGDDVRWVGNERGLGRETEWNATVLTPGIYARSTENNKRLGVFSKAEDLGSRKMLEKATELFWYPSEVDVSIRPGWFYHAEEDAKVKSLKHLSDIYFQSVGYNSVLLLNIPPDRKGLINEADVNRLEEFAAYREQIFADNRVKKGRNYWNAISGSEAVYSLEPGSEINLVMLQEDITKGQRVESFVVEALTDNGWKEVGKGTTIGYKRMLRFPVVKASQLRVKIDECRLTAHINQVAAYYAAPLQEVVQGEDWNNLPRAGWKQVADSPLTIDLGKSVTLASFTYAPSKAEAKPTMAFRYKFFVSMDGKHWKEVPANGEFSNIMHNPLPQTVTFGQKVQARYIKLEATTPTATTAKVGMDEIGVITTP
;
A
#
# COMPACT_ATOMS: atom_id res chain seq x y z
N MET A 1 -9.34 -14.77 -9.54
CA MET A 1 -7.91 -15.13 -9.52
C MET A 1 -7.63 -15.99 -10.72
N LYS A 2 -6.61 -15.66 -11.53
CA LYS A 2 -6.05 -16.69 -12.38
C LYS A 2 -5.60 -17.79 -11.43
N SER A 3 -5.71 -19.06 -11.81
CA SER A 3 -5.06 -20.16 -11.11
C SER A 3 -3.52 -20.06 -11.19
N GLU A 4 -3.01 -18.86 -11.05
CA GLU A 4 -1.60 -18.51 -10.97
C GLU A 4 -1.36 -18.08 -9.52
N ASP A 5 -0.40 -18.72 -8.88
CA ASP A 5 0.10 -18.26 -7.60
C ASP A 5 0.81 -16.89 -7.78
N SER A 6 1.20 -16.26 -6.70
CA SER A 6 1.92 -14.99 -6.70
C SER A 6 3.26 -15.05 -7.46
N THR A 7 3.72 -16.24 -7.83
CA THR A 7 4.96 -16.49 -8.60
C THR A 7 4.72 -16.62 -10.09
N GLY A 8 3.46 -16.48 -10.55
CA GLY A 8 3.07 -16.68 -11.95
C GLY A 8 2.99 -18.15 -12.38
N ARG A 9 3.14 -19.08 -11.42
CA ARG A 9 2.95 -20.51 -11.70
C ARG A 9 1.46 -20.82 -11.84
N MET A 10 1.14 -21.59 -12.87
CA MET A 10 -0.21 -22.10 -13.05
C MET A 10 -0.45 -23.25 -12.07
N ALA A 11 -1.48 -23.13 -11.24
CA ALA A 11 -1.95 -24.28 -10.46
C ALA A 11 -2.37 -25.40 -11.41
N LYS A 12 -1.84 -26.59 -11.19
CA LYS A 12 -2.16 -27.77 -12.00
C LYS A 12 -2.93 -28.77 -11.14
N GLY A 13 -3.97 -29.34 -11.73
CA GLY A 13 -4.67 -30.47 -11.12
C GLY A 13 -3.81 -31.75 -11.13
N PRO A 14 -4.27 -32.82 -10.48
CA PRO A 14 -3.54 -34.11 -10.44
C PRO A 14 -3.22 -34.70 -11.82
N ASN A 15 -3.98 -34.32 -12.84
CA ASN A 15 -3.78 -34.72 -14.24
C ASN A 15 -2.78 -33.82 -15.02
N GLY A 16 -2.09 -32.91 -14.34
CA GLY A 16 -1.16 -31.97 -14.95
C GLY A 16 -1.78 -30.84 -15.77
N LYS A 17 -3.12 -30.80 -15.90
CA LYS A 17 -3.83 -29.74 -16.63
C LYS A 17 -4.03 -28.52 -15.73
N LYS A 18 -4.17 -27.35 -16.36
CA LYS A 18 -4.50 -26.10 -15.66
C LYS A 18 -5.79 -26.28 -14.88
N GLN A 19 -5.77 -25.91 -13.59
CA GLN A 19 -6.95 -25.89 -12.76
C GLN A 19 -7.86 -24.74 -13.18
N VAL A 20 -9.13 -25.02 -13.40
CA VAL A 20 -10.16 -24.03 -13.68
C VAL A 20 -11.16 -24.07 -12.52
N TYR A 21 -11.39 -22.91 -11.91
CA TYR A 21 -12.37 -22.77 -10.83
C TYR A 21 -13.71 -22.32 -11.39
N ASP A 22 -14.78 -22.89 -10.91
CA ASP A 22 -16.15 -22.44 -11.20
C ASP A 22 -16.49 -21.23 -10.32
N TRP A 23 -16.02 -20.07 -10.72
CA TRP A 23 -16.24 -18.83 -9.97
C TRP A 23 -17.72 -18.44 -9.88
N ASP A 24 -18.53 -18.77 -10.88
CA ASP A 24 -19.96 -18.48 -10.86
C ASP A 24 -20.66 -19.28 -9.78
N ALA A 25 -20.31 -20.57 -9.62
CA ALA A 25 -20.82 -21.38 -8.53
C ALA A 25 -20.36 -20.87 -7.16
N PHE A 26 -19.09 -20.42 -7.03
CA PHE A 26 -18.59 -19.79 -5.81
C PHE A 26 -19.41 -18.55 -5.44
N TYR A 27 -19.56 -17.60 -6.36
CA TYR A 27 -20.31 -16.37 -6.09
C TYR A 27 -21.77 -16.62 -5.77
N LYS A 28 -22.46 -17.43 -6.56
CA LYS A 28 -23.85 -17.82 -6.27
C LYS A 28 -24.02 -18.47 -4.89
N THR A 29 -23.05 -19.29 -4.49
CA THR A 29 -23.06 -19.94 -3.18
C THR A 29 -22.88 -18.92 -2.06
N ILE A 30 -21.92 -17.99 -2.18
CA ILE A 30 -21.71 -16.92 -1.19
C ILE A 30 -22.95 -16.05 -1.10
N GLN A 31 -23.47 -15.55 -2.21
CA GLN A 31 -24.66 -14.69 -2.26
C GLN A 31 -25.89 -15.36 -1.63
N ARG A 32 -26.05 -16.66 -1.86
CA ARG A 32 -27.16 -17.42 -1.27
C ARG A 32 -27.01 -17.65 0.23
N LEU A 33 -25.81 -18.00 0.71
CA LEU A 33 -25.58 -18.39 2.10
C LEU A 33 -25.21 -17.19 3.00
N GLN A 34 -24.57 -16.17 2.42
CA GLN A 34 -24.09 -14.97 3.10
C GLN A 34 -24.42 -13.72 2.26
N PRO A 35 -25.71 -13.36 2.12
CA PRO A 35 -26.14 -12.29 1.20
C PRO A 35 -25.62 -10.89 1.56
N LYS A 36 -25.07 -10.71 2.76
CA LYS A 36 -24.44 -9.47 3.21
C LYS A 36 -22.90 -9.51 3.17
N ALA A 37 -22.30 -10.61 2.73
CA ALA A 37 -20.86 -10.71 2.60
C ALA A 37 -20.38 -9.79 1.47
N VAL A 38 -19.30 -9.05 1.73
CA VAL A 38 -18.60 -8.25 0.73
C VAL A 38 -17.56 -9.13 0.04
N MET A 39 -17.65 -9.24 -1.26
CA MET A 39 -16.69 -10.00 -2.07
C MET A 39 -15.59 -9.08 -2.56
N ALA A 40 -14.43 -9.18 -1.90
CA ALA A 40 -13.26 -8.37 -2.13
C ALA A 40 -12.22 -9.06 -3.03
N ILE A 41 -11.14 -8.35 -3.30
CA ILE A 41 -9.98 -8.75 -4.12
C ILE A 41 -10.42 -9.28 -5.49
N MET A 42 -10.97 -8.38 -6.29
CA MET A 42 -11.55 -8.65 -7.62
C MET A 42 -12.81 -9.53 -7.58
N GLY A 43 -13.50 -9.56 -6.42
CA GLY A 43 -14.89 -9.96 -6.33
C GLY A 43 -15.84 -8.92 -6.93
N ASP A 44 -17.14 -9.13 -6.77
CA ASP A 44 -18.14 -8.25 -7.39
C ASP A 44 -18.28 -6.90 -6.68
N ASP A 45 -17.84 -6.77 -5.42
CA ASP A 45 -18.12 -5.60 -4.59
C ASP A 45 -16.92 -4.66 -4.43
N VAL A 46 -15.71 -5.19 -4.33
CA VAL A 46 -14.50 -4.42 -4.03
C VAL A 46 -13.34 -4.90 -4.90
N ARG A 47 -12.63 -3.95 -5.51
CA ARG A 47 -11.47 -4.20 -6.36
C ARG A 47 -10.15 -4.00 -5.62
N TRP A 48 -9.14 -4.73 -6.01
CA TRP A 48 -7.80 -4.54 -5.51
C TRP A 48 -7.17 -3.24 -6.05
N VAL A 49 -6.55 -2.43 -5.18
CA VAL A 49 -5.87 -1.19 -5.56
C VAL A 49 -4.65 -1.43 -6.47
N GLY A 50 -4.05 -2.62 -6.41
CA GLY A 50 -2.94 -3.04 -7.29
C GLY A 50 -1.57 -3.01 -6.66
N ASN A 51 -1.46 -2.75 -5.36
CA ASN A 51 -0.26 -2.88 -4.56
C ASN A 51 -0.60 -3.41 -3.18
N GLU A 52 0.38 -3.93 -2.46
CA GLU A 52 0.27 -4.46 -1.10
C GLU A 52 1.12 -3.63 -0.10
N ARG A 53 1.27 -2.34 -0.40
CA ARG A 53 2.08 -1.41 0.40
C ARG A 53 1.27 -0.55 1.36
N GLY A 54 -0.06 -0.69 1.34
CA GLY A 54 -0.95 0.17 2.12
C GLY A 54 -1.17 1.54 1.48
N LEU A 55 -0.99 1.69 0.16
CA LEU A 55 -1.09 2.95 -0.55
C LEU A 55 -2.31 2.99 -1.48
N GLY A 56 -3.26 3.87 -1.16
CA GLY A 56 -4.34 4.28 -2.05
C GLY A 56 -3.87 5.30 -3.10
N ARG A 57 -4.76 5.69 -3.99
CA ARG A 57 -4.53 6.77 -4.96
C ARG A 57 -5.15 8.05 -4.45
N GLU A 58 -4.48 9.14 -4.66
CA GLU A 58 -5.06 10.46 -4.33
C GLU A 58 -6.32 10.76 -5.15
N THR A 59 -6.33 10.35 -6.42
CA THR A 59 -7.51 10.42 -7.28
C THR A 59 -8.16 9.04 -7.33
N GLU A 60 -9.10 8.79 -6.43
CA GLU A 60 -9.79 7.50 -6.36
C GLU A 60 -11.29 7.64 -6.60
N TRP A 61 -11.76 6.99 -7.67
CA TRP A 61 -13.14 6.93 -8.07
C TRP A 61 -13.76 5.59 -7.67
N ASN A 62 -14.88 5.63 -6.93
CA ASN A 62 -15.64 4.43 -6.60
C ASN A 62 -16.70 4.12 -7.66
N ALA A 63 -17.19 5.15 -8.38
CA ALA A 63 -17.94 4.97 -9.62
C ALA A 63 -16.94 4.82 -10.78
N THR A 64 -16.79 3.61 -11.32
CA THR A 64 -15.74 3.25 -12.28
C THR A 64 -16.29 2.64 -13.56
N VAL A 65 -15.51 2.70 -14.63
CA VAL A 65 -15.77 1.99 -15.89
C VAL A 65 -15.25 0.55 -15.89
N LEU A 66 -14.54 0.17 -14.85
CA LEU A 66 -14.00 -1.18 -14.69
C LEU A 66 -15.11 -2.14 -14.33
N THR A 67 -15.38 -3.11 -15.19
CA THR A 67 -16.37 -4.16 -14.90
C THR A 67 -15.90 -5.03 -13.74
N PRO A 68 -16.72 -5.18 -12.69
CA PRO A 68 -16.41 -6.05 -11.55
C PRO A 68 -16.26 -7.52 -11.95
N GLY A 69 -15.55 -8.27 -11.12
CA GLY A 69 -15.40 -9.70 -11.21
C GLY A 69 -14.00 -10.14 -11.61
N ILE A 70 -13.77 -11.43 -11.47
CA ILE A 70 -12.52 -12.07 -11.84
C ILE A 70 -12.40 -12.22 -13.35
N TYR A 71 -11.18 -12.38 -13.78
CA TYR A 71 -10.68 -12.32 -15.16
C TYR A 71 -11.57 -12.87 -16.27
N ALA A 72 -12.34 -13.93 -16.02
CA ALA A 72 -13.17 -14.56 -17.06
C ALA A 72 -14.45 -13.77 -17.37
N ARG A 73 -14.98 -13.02 -16.41
CA ARG A 73 -16.28 -12.32 -16.51
C ARG A 73 -16.14 -10.88 -17.03
N SER A 74 -14.97 -10.27 -16.84
CA SER A 74 -14.78 -8.84 -17.09
C SER A 74 -13.97 -8.53 -18.35
N THR A 75 -13.58 -9.54 -19.11
CA THR A 75 -12.46 -9.41 -20.07
C THR A 75 -12.79 -8.58 -21.30
N GLU A 76 -14.01 -8.60 -21.82
CA GLU A 76 -14.29 -7.93 -23.10
C GLU A 76 -14.40 -6.41 -22.94
N ASN A 77 -15.24 -5.94 -22.00
CA ASN A 77 -15.39 -4.50 -21.76
C ASN A 77 -14.07 -3.88 -21.27
N ASN A 78 -13.39 -4.51 -20.31
CA ASN A 78 -12.14 -4.01 -19.78
C ASN A 78 -11.03 -3.98 -20.85
N LYS A 79 -10.98 -4.97 -21.75
CA LYS A 79 -10.07 -4.97 -22.91
C LYS A 79 -10.42 -3.85 -23.90
N ARG A 80 -11.69 -3.69 -24.24
CA ARG A 80 -12.18 -2.62 -25.13
C ARG A 80 -11.79 -1.24 -24.61
N LEU A 81 -11.91 -1.02 -23.30
CA LEU A 81 -11.55 0.25 -22.65
C LEU A 81 -10.06 0.38 -22.36
N GLY A 82 -9.29 -0.70 -22.42
CA GLY A 82 -7.86 -0.72 -22.06
C GLY A 82 -7.63 -0.54 -20.55
N VAL A 83 -8.59 -0.97 -19.71
CA VAL A 83 -8.54 -0.78 -18.25
C VAL A 83 -8.31 -2.10 -17.51
N PHE A 84 -7.73 -1.97 -16.32
CA PHE A 84 -7.50 -3.06 -15.37
C PHE A 84 -7.47 -2.50 -13.95
N SER A 85 -7.49 -3.35 -12.94
CA SER A 85 -7.62 -2.94 -11.52
C SER A 85 -6.58 -1.91 -11.05
N LYS A 86 -5.36 -1.99 -11.59
CA LYS A 86 -4.26 -1.08 -11.26
C LYS A 86 -4.32 0.26 -12.01
N ALA A 87 -5.24 0.42 -12.97
CA ALA A 87 -5.35 1.65 -13.73
C ALA A 87 -5.84 2.80 -12.85
N GLU A 88 -5.34 3.97 -13.15
CA GLU A 88 -5.72 5.22 -12.51
C GLU A 88 -6.93 5.85 -13.20
N ASP A 89 -7.56 6.79 -12.53
CA ASP A 89 -8.65 7.60 -13.09
C ASP A 89 -9.82 6.82 -13.70
N LEU A 90 -10.12 5.64 -13.17
CA LEU A 90 -11.14 4.73 -13.70
C LEU A 90 -12.57 5.33 -13.79
N GLY A 91 -12.78 6.46 -13.16
CA GLY A 91 -14.03 7.22 -13.21
C GLY A 91 -13.87 8.62 -13.80
N SER A 92 -12.72 9.00 -14.37
CA SER A 92 -12.51 10.34 -14.97
C SER A 92 -13.44 10.60 -16.15
N ARG A 93 -13.71 11.88 -16.48
CA ARG A 93 -14.52 12.27 -17.65
C ARG A 93 -14.03 11.60 -18.93
N LYS A 94 -12.71 11.60 -19.14
CA LYS A 94 -12.07 10.96 -20.28
C LYS A 94 -12.37 9.46 -20.40
N MET A 95 -12.48 8.77 -19.27
CA MET A 95 -12.85 7.35 -19.25
C MET A 95 -14.35 7.15 -19.48
N LEU A 96 -15.19 8.05 -18.95
CA LEU A 96 -16.64 8.01 -19.10
C LEU A 96 -17.09 8.21 -20.54
N GLU A 97 -16.39 9.03 -21.33
CA GLU A 97 -16.69 9.23 -22.74
C GLU A 97 -16.69 7.93 -23.58
N LYS A 98 -15.91 6.95 -23.15
CA LYS A 98 -15.76 5.64 -23.81
C LYS A 98 -16.61 4.54 -23.19
N ALA A 99 -17.23 4.83 -22.05
CA ALA A 99 -17.96 3.85 -21.28
C ALA A 99 -19.42 3.74 -21.72
N THR A 100 -19.95 2.53 -21.68
CA THR A 100 -21.38 2.26 -21.85
C THR A 100 -22.06 1.93 -20.50
N GLU A 101 -21.28 1.61 -19.49
CA GLU A 101 -21.72 1.20 -18.17
C GLU A 101 -20.82 1.77 -17.09
N LEU A 102 -21.37 1.98 -15.91
CA LEU A 102 -20.66 2.38 -14.70
C LEU A 102 -20.97 1.39 -13.58
N PHE A 103 -19.95 1.11 -12.80
CA PHE A 103 -20.01 0.21 -11.67
C PHE A 103 -19.58 0.93 -10.39
N TRP A 104 -20.32 0.71 -9.30
CA TRP A 104 -19.86 1.09 -7.97
C TRP A 104 -18.86 0.03 -7.51
N TYR A 105 -17.59 0.35 -7.58
CA TYR A 105 -16.51 -0.60 -7.38
C TYR A 105 -15.34 0.03 -6.62
N PRO A 106 -15.51 0.26 -5.30
CA PRO A 106 -14.48 0.87 -4.46
C PRO A 106 -13.20 0.05 -4.44
N SER A 107 -12.07 0.74 -4.26
CA SER A 107 -10.77 0.09 -4.14
C SER A 107 -10.52 -0.40 -2.72
N GLU A 108 -9.88 -1.54 -2.60
CA GLU A 108 -9.30 -2.07 -1.38
C GLU A 108 -7.79 -1.90 -1.43
N VAL A 109 -7.28 -1.34 -0.35
CA VAL A 109 -5.85 -1.23 -0.06
C VAL A 109 -5.52 -2.28 0.97
N ASP A 110 -4.78 -3.31 0.57
CA ASP A 110 -4.36 -4.40 1.44
C ASP A 110 -2.89 -4.24 1.85
N VAL A 111 -2.60 -4.61 3.08
CA VAL A 111 -1.26 -4.56 3.65
C VAL A 111 -1.19 -5.41 4.90
N SER A 112 -0.05 -6.05 5.15
CA SER A 112 0.17 -6.75 6.41
C SER A 112 0.72 -5.82 7.48
N ILE A 113 0.34 -6.03 8.75
CA ILE A 113 0.95 -5.37 9.91
C ILE A 113 2.42 -5.74 10.08
N ARG A 114 2.83 -6.91 9.53
CA ARG A 114 4.18 -7.48 9.55
C ARG A 114 4.88 -7.32 8.20
N PRO A 115 6.18 -7.62 8.08
CA PRO A 115 6.88 -7.59 6.80
C PRO A 115 6.24 -8.48 5.73
N GLY A 116 5.80 -9.70 6.10
CA GLY A 116 5.14 -10.67 5.22
C GLY A 116 3.67 -10.92 5.59
N TRP A 117 3.00 -11.81 4.83
CA TRP A 117 1.59 -12.16 5.00
C TRP A 117 1.35 -13.21 6.09
N PHE A 118 2.40 -13.91 6.51
CA PHE A 118 2.33 -14.98 7.49
C PHE A 118 3.13 -14.62 8.75
N TYR A 119 2.79 -15.28 9.86
CA TYR A 119 3.47 -15.10 11.13
C TYR A 119 4.84 -15.78 11.15
N HIS A 120 5.85 -15.02 11.59
CA HIS A 120 7.19 -15.49 11.91
C HIS A 120 7.62 -14.88 13.25
N ALA A 121 8.00 -15.70 14.23
CA ALA A 121 8.35 -15.23 15.57
C ALA A 121 9.55 -14.27 15.58
N GLU A 122 10.51 -14.46 14.68
CA GLU A 122 11.66 -13.58 14.49
C GLU A 122 11.33 -12.19 13.96
N GLU A 123 10.06 -11.98 13.56
CA GLU A 123 9.54 -10.71 13.08
C GLU A 123 8.72 -9.93 14.13
N ASP A 124 8.63 -10.42 15.37
CA ASP A 124 7.84 -9.76 16.42
C ASP A 124 8.32 -8.32 16.68
N ALA A 125 9.64 -8.07 16.59
CA ALA A 125 10.20 -6.73 16.67
C ALA A 125 10.01 -5.88 15.39
N LYS A 126 9.50 -6.46 14.29
CA LYS A 126 9.32 -5.79 12.98
C LYS A 126 7.86 -5.44 12.69
N VAL A 127 6.97 -5.53 13.66
CA VAL A 127 5.59 -5.04 13.55
C VAL A 127 5.63 -3.55 13.18
N LYS A 128 4.85 -3.14 12.17
CA LYS A 128 4.83 -1.75 11.71
C LYS A 128 4.64 -0.76 12.84
N SER A 129 5.39 0.33 12.83
CA SER A 129 5.29 1.38 13.85
C SER A 129 3.90 2.04 13.85
N LEU A 130 3.53 2.67 14.96
CA LEU A 130 2.30 3.46 15.04
C LEU A 130 2.23 4.52 13.94
N LYS A 131 3.35 5.21 13.68
CA LYS A 131 3.43 6.20 12.58
C LYS A 131 3.15 5.56 11.23
N HIS A 132 3.76 4.41 10.93
CA HIS A 132 3.58 3.73 9.66
C HIS A 132 2.12 3.27 9.46
N LEU A 133 1.48 2.68 10.49
CA LEU A 133 0.06 2.32 10.43
C LEU A 133 -0.84 3.54 10.25
N SER A 134 -0.51 4.64 10.91
CA SER A 134 -1.24 5.91 10.76
C SER A 134 -1.11 6.47 9.35
N ASP A 135 0.09 6.43 8.75
CA ASP A 135 0.31 6.85 7.37
C ASP A 135 -0.48 5.99 6.38
N ILE A 136 -0.49 4.66 6.58
CA ILE A 136 -1.32 3.74 5.80
C ILE A 136 -2.80 4.12 5.89
N TYR A 137 -3.32 4.39 7.10
CA TYR A 137 -4.71 4.78 7.30
C TYR A 137 -5.07 6.06 6.54
N PHE A 138 -4.24 7.09 6.64
CA PHE A 138 -4.48 8.36 5.97
C PHE A 138 -4.33 8.26 4.45
N GLN A 139 -3.46 7.36 3.95
CA GLN A 139 -3.23 7.15 2.52
C GLN A 139 -4.11 6.06 1.90
N SER A 140 -4.97 5.42 2.68
CA SER A 140 -5.97 4.46 2.19
C SER A 140 -7.38 4.95 2.46
N VAL A 141 -7.84 4.90 3.71
CA VAL A 141 -9.16 5.40 4.13
C VAL A 141 -9.31 6.89 3.86
N GLY A 142 -8.23 7.66 4.09
CA GLY A 142 -8.19 9.10 3.80
C GLY A 142 -8.15 9.43 2.31
N TYR A 143 -7.96 8.44 1.44
CA TYR A 143 -8.01 8.55 -0.02
C TYR A 143 -9.18 7.78 -0.63
N ASN A 144 -10.29 7.69 0.10
CA ASN A 144 -11.54 7.11 -0.39
C ASN A 144 -11.48 5.62 -0.73
N SER A 145 -10.58 4.86 -0.09
CA SER A 145 -10.41 3.43 -0.26
C SER A 145 -10.77 2.66 1.01
N VAL A 146 -11.02 1.37 0.89
CA VAL A 146 -11.16 0.44 2.02
C VAL A 146 -9.76 -0.02 2.43
N LEU A 147 -9.48 -0.08 3.72
CA LEU A 147 -8.24 -0.67 4.25
C LEU A 147 -8.50 -2.09 4.73
N LEU A 148 -7.78 -3.05 4.16
CA LEU A 148 -7.67 -4.42 4.64
C LEU A 148 -6.29 -4.61 5.28
N LEU A 149 -6.25 -4.59 6.62
CA LEU A 149 -5.02 -4.82 7.37
C LEU A 149 -4.92 -6.30 7.75
N ASN A 150 -3.96 -7.01 7.18
CA ASN A 150 -3.69 -8.40 7.53
C ASN A 150 -2.94 -8.48 8.87
N ILE A 151 -3.46 -9.32 9.77
CA ILE A 151 -2.89 -9.63 11.07
C ILE A 151 -2.76 -11.14 11.15
N PRO A 152 -1.57 -11.70 10.85
CA PRO A 152 -1.42 -13.14 10.75
C PRO A 152 -1.44 -13.79 12.14
N PRO A 153 -2.25 -14.86 12.35
CA PRO A 153 -2.23 -15.61 13.58
C PRO A 153 -0.92 -16.39 13.75
N ASP A 154 -0.51 -16.57 14.98
CA ASP A 154 0.61 -17.45 15.34
C ASP A 154 0.28 -18.94 15.11
N ARG A 155 1.24 -19.83 15.40
CA ARG A 155 1.04 -21.29 15.26
C ARG A 155 0.01 -21.90 16.23
N LYS A 156 -0.43 -21.14 17.23
CA LYS A 156 -1.50 -21.54 18.16
C LYS A 156 -2.87 -21.04 17.70
N GLY A 157 -2.91 -20.28 16.61
CA GLY A 157 -4.13 -19.64 16.08
C GLY A 157 -4.52 -18.36 16.82
N LEU A 158 -3.59 -17.76 17.56
CA LEU A 158 -3.80 -16.52 18.33
C LEU A 158 -3.07 -15.36 17.66
N ILE A 159 -3.60 -14.14 17.84
CA ILE A 159 -2.86 -12.93 17.47
C ILE A 159 -1.73 -12.73 18.49
N ASN A 160 -0.53 -12.47 18.00
CA ASN A 160 0.62 -12.26 18.85
C ASN A 160 0.49 -10.94 19.64
N GLU A 161 1.01 -10.92 20.86
CA GLU A 161 0.94 -9.77 21.78
C GLU A 161 1.54 -8.48 21.17
N ALA A 162 2.64 -8.59 20.39
CA ALA A 162 3.23 -7.44 19.70
C ALA A 162 2.26 -6.80 18.69
N ASP A 163 1.47 -7.62 17.99
CA ASP A 163 0.45 -7.14 17.05
C ASP A 163 -0.73 -6.51 17.82
N VAL A 164 -1.19 -7.15 18.90
CA VAL A 164 -2.28 -6.65 19.76
C VAL A 164 -1.93 -5.27 20.31
N ASN A 165 -0.77 -5.14 20.96
CA ASN A 165 -0.30 -3.87 21.54
C ASN A 165 -0.24 -2.76 20.48
N ARG A 166 0.23 -3.07 19.27
CA ARG A 166 0.30 -2.10 18.17
C ARG A 166 -1.08 -1.69 17.68
N LEU A 167 -2.02 -2.59 17.63
CA LEU A 167 -3.40 -2.30 17.24
C LEU A 167 -4.11 -1.43 18.28
N GLU A 168 -3.88 -1.68 19.57
CA GLU A 168 -4.41 -0.87 20.67
C GLU A 168 -3.86 0.56 20.64
N GLU A 169 -2.54 0.71 20.45
CA GLU A 169 -1.92 2.03 20.27
C GLU A 169 -2.52 2.78 19.04
N PHE A 170 -2.72 2.08 17.95
CA PHE A 170 -3.30 2.65 16.74
C PHE A 170 -4.78 3.06 16.93
N ALA A 171 -5.56 2.23 17.63
CA ALA A 171 -6.93 2.53 17.96
C ALA A 171 -7.02 3.79 18.85
N ALA A 172 -6.23 3.81 19.93
CA ALA A 172 -6.19 4.95 20.86
C ALA A 172 -5.78 6.26 20.15
N TYR A 173 -4.77 6.21 19.29
CA TYR A 173 -4.34 7.39 18.52
C TYR A 173 -5.45 7.91 17.59
N ARG A 174 -6.14 7.02 16.89
CA ARG A 174 -7.28 7.41 16.05
C ARG A 174 -8.43 8.01 16.87
N GLU A 175 -8.80 7.37 17.97
CA GLU A 175 -9.84 7.88 18.88
C GLU A 175 -9.48 9.26 19.37
N GLN A 176 -8.26 9.51 19.81
CA GLN A 176 -7.78 10.82 20.24
C GLN A 176 -7.92 11.89 19.14
N ILE A 177 -7.55 11.56 17.88
CA ILE A 177 -7.67 12.52 16.77
C ILE A 177 -9.12 12.90 16.53
N PHE A 178 -10.01 11.90 16.42
CA PHE A 178 -11.39 12.13 15.99
C PHE A 178 -12.37 12.47 17.10
N ALA A 179 -11.93 12.45 18.38
CA ALA A 179 -12.76 12.83 19.52
C ALA A 179 -13.18 14.30 19.50
N ASP A 180 -12.34 15.18 18.96
CA ASP A 180 -12.54 16.63 19.03
C ASP A 180 -12.53 17.30 17.66
N ASN A 181 -13.71 17.40 17.08
CA ASN A 181 -13.91 18.15 15.84
C ASN A 181 -13.90 19.66 16.13
N ARG A 182 -12.92 20.36 15.62
CA ARG A 182 -12.72 21.80 15.79
C ARG A 182 -13.74 22.65 15.03
N VAL A 183 -14.46 22.11 14.06
CA VAL A 183 -15.55 22.79 13.37
C VAL A 183 -16.75 22.93 14.29
N LYS A 184 -17.11 24.17 14.65
CA LYS A 184 -18.23 24.47 15.57
C LYS A 184 -19.46 24.98 14.85
N LYS A 185 -19.30 25.68 13.72
CA LYS A 185 -20.40 26.24 12.94
C LYS A 185 -20.08 26.20 11.46
N GLY A 186 -21.05 25.81 10.65
CA GLY A 186 -20.95 25.70 9.21
C GLY A 186 -22.20 25.04 8.63
N ARG A 187 -22.14 24.69 7.36
CA ARG A 187 -23.21 23.97 6.69
C ARG A 187 -23.09 22.46 7.03
N ASN A 188 -24.09 21.89 7.66
CA ASN A 188 -24.12 20.45 7.92
C ASN A 188 -24.27 19.62 6.62
N TYR A 189 -24.91 20.22 5.60
CA TYR A 189 -25.10 19.62 4.28
C TYR A 189 -25.01 20.72 3.24
N TRP A 190 -24.15 20.53 2.26
CA TRP A 190 -23.90 21.53 1.24
C TRP A 190 -24.05 20.95 -0.18
N ASN A 191 -25.01 21.48 -0.93
CA ASN A 191 -25.16 21.22 -2.36
C ASN A 191 -24.19 22.15 -3.12
N ALA A 192 -23.04 21.62 -3.46
CA ALA A 192 -21.97 22.37 -4.13
C ALA A 192 -22.09 22.24 -5.66
N ILE A 193 -21.78 23.33 -6.34
CA ILE A 193 -21.57 23.36 -7.78
C ILE A 193 -20.15 23.86 -8.06
N SER A 194 -19.65 23.66 -9.27
CA SER A 194 -18.33 24.18 -9.67
C SER A 194 -18.22 25.68 -9.41
N GLY A 195 -17.10 26.09 -8.83
CA GLY A 195 -16.84 27.48 -8.42
C GLY A 195 -17.49 27.91 -7.11
N SER A 196 -18.24 27.05 -6.41
CA SER A 196 -18.86 27.41 -5.13
C SER A 196 -17.94 27.19 -3.94
N GLU A 197 -18.19 27.93 -2.85
CA GLU A 197 -17.44 27.81 -1.61
C GLU A 197 -18.35 27.78 -0.37
N ALA A 198 -17.83 27.21 0.71
CA ALA A 198 -18.46 27.25 2.02
C ALA A 198 -17.43 27.54 3.11
N VAL A 199 -17.82 28.35 4.08
CA VAL A 199 -16.98 28.76 5.22
C VAL A 199 -17.50 28.12 6.50
N TYR A 200 -16.58 27.61 7.32
CA TYR A 200 -16.82 26.91 8.57
C TYR A 200 -16.04 27.62 9.69
N SER A 201 -16.72 27.98 10.77
CA SER A 201 -16.06 28.54 11.95
C SER A 201 -15.43 27.45 12.78
N LEU A 202 -14.21 27.67 13.21
CA LEU A 202 -13.50 26.80 14.14
C LEU A 202 -13.67 27.30 15.58
N GLU A 203 -13.35 26.46 16.53
CA GLU A 203 -13.19 26.89 17.91
C GLU A 203 -12.08 27.95 18.02
N PRO A 204 -12.29 29.04 18.75
CA PRO A 204 -11.30 30.12 18.89
C PRO A 204 -9.92 29.59 19.32
N GLY A 205 -8.89 29.98 18.58
CA GLY A 205 -7.52 29.59 18.87
C GLY A 205 -7.14 28.16 18.45
N SER A 206 -7.99 27.48 17.66
CA SER A 206 -7.75 26.11 17.23
C SER A 206 -6.45 25.95 16.45
N GLU A 207 -5.64 25.00 16.89
CA GLU A 207 -4.58 24.40 16.08
C GLU A 207 -5.14 23.21 15.33
N ILE A 208 -4.91 23.16 14.04
CA ILE A 208 -5.35 22.09 13.14
C ILE A 208 -4.22 21.67 12.20
N ASN A 209 -4.20 20.41 11.84
CA ASN A 209 -3.30 19.86 10.83
C ASN A 209 -3.92 18.71 10.02
N LEU A 210 -5.24 18.53 10.18
CA LEU A 210 -6.02 17.51 9.50
C LEU A 210 -7.41 18.04 9.18
N VAL A 211 -7.81 17.95 7.92
CA VAL A 211 -9.18 18.21 7.48
C VAL A 211 -9.77 16.94 6.88
N MET A 212 -11.02 16.64 7.22
CA MET A 212 -11.78 15.54 6.65
C MET A 212 -13.01 16.07 5.89
N LEU A 213 -13.16 15.63 4.66
CA LEU A 213 -14.29 15.94 3.78
C LEU A 213 -15.00 14.64 3.39
N GLN A 214 -16.34 14.69 3.28
CA GLN A 214 -17.14 13.56 2.79
C GLN A 214 -18.25 14.04 1.86
N GLU A 215 -18.47 13.29 0.78
CA GLU A 215 -19.68 13.40 -0.04
C GLU A 215 -20.73 12.41 0.45
N ASP A 216 -22.00 12.76 0.29
CA ASP A 216 -23.10 11.82 0.37
C ASP A 216 -23.08 10.90 -0.86
N ILE A 217 -22.36 9.79 -0.74
CA ILE A 217 -22.16 8.84 -1.84
C ILE A 217 -23.44 8.16 -2.30
N THR A 218 -24.54 8.22 -1.52
CA THR A 218 -25.84 7.71 -1.97
C THR A 218 -26.38 8.51 -3.16
N LYS A 219 -25.84 9.72 -3.36
CA LYS A 219 -26.12 10.60 -4.51
C LYS A 219 -24.98 10.65 -5.52
N GLY A 220 -23.98 9.81 -5.31
CA GLY A 220 -22.82 9.65 -6.18
C GLY A 220 -21.61 10.47 -5.76
N GLN A 221 -20.44 10.06 -6.20
CA GLN A 221 -19.18 10.78 -6.08
C GLN A 221 -19.05 11.76 -7.24
N ARG A 222 -18.90 13.06 -6.98
CA ARG A 222 -19.03 14.09 -8.01
C ARG A 222 -17.95 15.14 -8.02
N VAL A 223 -17.23 15.35 -6.92
CA VAL A 223 -16.13 16.32 -6.86
C VAL A 223 -14.96 15.86 -7.71
N GLU A 224 -14.44 16.76 -8.53
CA GLU A 224 -13.30 16.54 -9.44
C GLU A 224 -12.06 17.34 -9.05
N SER A 225 -12.26 18.52 -8.44
CA SER A 225 -11.17 19.28 -7.81
C SER A 225 -11.70 20.20 -6.72
N PHE A 226 -10.90 20.38 -5.68
CA PHE A 226 -11.23 21.22 -4.55
C PHE A 226 -9.98 21.79 -3.87
N VAL A 227 -10.16 22.92 -3.17
CA VAL A 227 -9.14 23.57 -2.35
C VAL A 227 -9.69 23.80 -0.94
N VAL A 228 -8.84 23.65 0.05
CA VAL A 228 -9.11 23.98 1.46
C VAL A 228 -8.16 25.09 1.90
N GLU A 229 -8.72 26.15 2.47
CA GLU A 229 -7.99 27.26 3.03
C GLU A 229 -8.33 27.43 4.51
N ALA A 230 -7.37 27.89 5.30
CA ALA A 230 -7.54 28.23 6.72
C ALA A 230 -7.34 29.74 6.90
N LEU A 231 -8.22 30.38 7.67
CA LEU A 231 -8.08 31.80 8.04
C LEU A 231 -7.17 31.90 9.26
N THR A 232 -5.96 32.35 9.01
CA THR A 232 -4.92 32.62 10.01
C THR A 232 -4.84 34.13 10.33
N ASP A 233 -4.01 34.54 11.26
CA ASP A 233 -3.75 35.95 11.55
C ASP A 233 -3.21 36.73 10.34
N ASN A 234 -2.61 36.02 9.35
CA ASN A 234 -2.08 36.59 8.11
C ASN A 234 -3.05 36.47 6.92
N GLY A 235 -4.33 36.18 7.17
CA GLY A 235 -5.35 35.99 6.14
C GLY A 235 -5.53 34.53 5.71
N TRP A 236 -6.24 34.36 4.60
CA TRP A 236 -6.51 33.03 4.05
C TRP A 236 -5.25 32.38 3.50
N LYS A 237 -4.97 31.16 3.96
CA LYS A 237 -3.84 30.35 3.54
C LYS A 237 -4.35 29.00 3.02
N GLU A 238 -3.95 28.60 1.81
CA GLU A 238 -4.16 27.24 1.31
C GLU A 238 -3.45 26.25 2.24
N VAL A 239 -4.20 25.27 2.74
CA VAL A 239 -3.69 24.20 3.59
C VAL A 239 -3.73 22.84 2.89
N GLY A 240 -4.49 22.74 1.81
CA GLY A 240 -4.52 21.55 0.98
C GLY A 240 -5.47 21.67 -0.19
N LYS A 241 -5.26 20.80 -1.16
CA LYS A 241 -6.12 20.63 -2.35
C LYS A 241 -6.16 19.18 -2.76
N GLY A 242 -7.11 18.82 -3.61
CA GLY A 242 -7.22 17.48 -4.14
C GLY A 242 -8.17 17.40 -5.32
N THR A 243 -8.28 16.21 -5.86
CA THR A 243 -9.14 15.92 -7.02
C THR A 243 -10.49 15.34 -6.56
N THR A 244 -10.51 14.23 -5.86
CA THR A 244 -11.73 13.54 -5.45
C THR A 244 -11.96 13.63 -3.94
N ILE A 245 -13.21 13.70 -3.52
CA ILE A 245 -13.60 13.57 -2.11
C ILE A 245 -14.17 12.17 -1.85
N GLY A 246 -15.31 11.83 -2.43
CA GLY A 246 -15.98 10.56 -2.26
C GLY A 246 -16.46 10.31 -0.82
N TYR A 247 -16.49 9.06 -0.40
CA TYR A 247 -16.93 8.70 0.95
C TYR A 247 -16.08 9.35 2.04
N LYS A 248 -14.74 9.48 1.82
CA LYS A 248 -13.85 10.11 2.80
C LYS A 248 -12.56 10.60 2.14
N ARG A 249 -12.29 11.87 2.31
CA ARG A 249 -11.02 12.50 1.97
C ARG A 249 -10.42 13.15 3.20
N MET A 250 -9.16 12.83 3.51
CA MET A 250 -8.40 13.43 4.58
C MET A 250 -7.17 14.14 4.03
N LEU A 251 -6.97 15.39 4.45
CA LEU A 251 -5.81 16.20 4.09
C LEU A 251 -4.98 16.47 5.32
N ARG A 252 -3.72 16.06 5.32
CA ARG A 252 -2.74 16.38 6.35
C ARG A 252 -1.84 17.52 5.88
N PHE A 253 -1.54 18.44 6.77
CA PHE A 253 -0.70 19.61 6.52
C PHE A 253 0.06 20.03 7.79
N PRO A 254 1.08 20.90 7.70
CA PRO A 254 1.74 21.46 8.87
C PRO A 254 0.74 22.18 9.80
N VAL A 255 0.94 22.09 11.09
CA VAL A 255 0.07 22.74 12.08
C VAL A 255 -0.14 24.21 11.75
N VAL A 256 -1.38 24.63 11.73
CA VAL A 256 -1.78 26.03 11.60
C VAL A 256 -2.77 26.41 12.68
N LYS A 257 -2.63 27.62 13.21
CA LYS A 257 -3.63 28.23 14.08
C LYS A 257 -4.62 28.99 13.22
N ALA A 258 -5.89 28.64 13.30
CA ALA A 258 -6.91 29.18 12.42
C ALA A 258 -8.24 29.44 13.15
N SER A 259 -9.00 30.42 12.66
CA SER A 259 -10.34 30.76 13.16
C SER A 259 -11.47 30.26 12.25
N GLN A 260 -11.17 30.02 10.98
CA GLN A 260 -12.14 29.51 10.00
C GLN A 260 -11.46 28.58 8.98
N LEU A 261 -12.26 27.69 8.38
CA LEU A 261 -11.94 26.95 7.16
C LEU A 261 -12.83 27.42 6.02
N ARG A 262 -12.28 27.49 4.82
CA ARG A 262 -13.03 27.65 3.58
C ARG A 262 -12.74 26.46 2.66
N VAL A 263 -13.80 25.80 2.24
CA VAL A 263 -13.75 24.73 1.24
C VAL A 263 -14.29 25.29 -0.06
N LYS A 264 -13.49 25.22 -1.13
CA LYS A 264 -13.86 25.60 -2.48
C LYS A 264 -13.96 24.36 -3.33
N ILE A 265 -15.05 24.19 -4.05
CA ILE A 265 -15.20 23.16 -5.08
C ILE A 265 -14.92 23.81 -6.42
N ASP A 266 -13.71 23.60 -6.96
CA ASP A 266 -13.34 24.20 -8.24
C ASP A 266 -14.10 23.55 -9.39
N GLU A 267 -14.15 22.20 -9.39
CA GLU A 267 -14.86 21.42 -10.39
C GLU A 267 -15.64 20.26 -9.78
N CYS A 268 -16.85 20.04 -10.27
CA CYS A 268 -17.66 18.87 -9.97
C CYS A 268 -18.56 18.47 -11.14
N ARG A 269 -19.02 17.22 -11.13
CA ARG A 269 -20.04 16.70 -12.05
C ARG A 269 -21.40 16.94 -11.45
N LEU A 270 -22.24 17.70 -12.10
CA LEU A 270 -23.55 18.05 -11.54
C LEU A 270 -23.38 18.68 -10.14
N THR A 271 -24.42 18.64 -9.33
CA THR A 271 -24.36 19.08 -7.92
C THR A 271 -23.66 18.04 -7.06
N ALA A 272 -22.55 18.40 -6.45
CA ALA A 272 -21.89 17.57 -5.42
C ALA A 272 -22.58 17.78 -4.05
N HIS A 273 -22.72 16.72 -3.30
CA HIS A 273 -23.42 16.71 -2.02
C HIS A 273 -22.40 16.48 -0.89
N ILE A 274 -21.90 17.58 -0.31
CA ILE A 274 -20.95 17.51 0.80
C ILE A 274 -21.74 17.35 2.11
N ASN A 275 -21.59 16.22 2.78
CA ASN A 275 -22.31 15.93 4.01
C ASN A 275 -21.45 16.04 5.27
N GLN A 276 -20.12 16.17 5.12
CA GLN A 276 -19.24 16.43 6.26
C GLN A 276 -18.03 17.27 5.88
N VAL A 277 -17.74 18.27 6.72
CA VAL A 277 -16.49 19.01 6.79
C VAL A 277 -16.07 19.04 8.25
N ALA A 278 -14.90 18.51 8.55
CA ALA A 278 -14.38 18.44 9.90
C ALA A 278 -12.89 18.82 9.93
N ALA A 279 -12.43 19.35 11.04
CA ALA A 279 -11.04 19.70 11.26
C ALA A 279 -10.55 19.15 12.59
N TYR A 280 -9.32 18.65 12.61
CA TYR A 280 -8.74 17.99 13.76
C TYR A 280 -7.29 18.39 13.97
N TYR A 281 -6.79 18.10 15.15
CA TYR A 281 -5.38 18.10 15.46
C TYR A 281 -4.91 16.66 15.66
N ALA A 282 -4.02 16.20 14.80
CA ALA A 282 -3.34 14.93 14.92
C ALA A 282 -1.93 15.17 15.48
N ALA A 283 -1.68 14.72 16.70
CA ALA A 283 -0.37 14.88 17.32
C ALA A 283 0.72 14.24 16.39
N PRO A 284 1.80 14.97 16.08
CA PRO A 284 2.87 14.45 15.24
C PRO A 284 3.50 13.18 15.85
N LEU A 285 3.55 12.13 15.09
CA LEU A 285 4.24 10.89 15.45
C LEU A 285 5.67 10.95 14.93
N GLN A 286 6.61 10.62 15.80
CA GLN A 286 8.00 10.42 15.38
C GLN A 286 8.14 9.03 14.77
N GLU A 287 8.89 8.92 13.70
CA GLU A 287 9.32 7.63 13.19
C GLU A 287 10.34 7.08 14.19
N VAL A 288 9.96 6.02 14.88
CA VAL A 288 10.93 5.18 15.53
C VAL A 288 11.61 4.43 14.38
N VAL A 289 12.72 4.95 13.90
CA VAL A 289 13.62 4.19 13.06
C VAL A 289 14.11 3.07 13.96
N GLN A 290 13.41 1.94 13.92
CA GLN A 290 14.04 0.71 14.34
C GLN A 290 15.20 0.56 13.37
N GLY A 291 16.41 0.75 13.87
CA GLY A 291 17.61 0.53 13.09
C GLY A 291 17.52 -0.90 12.57
N GLU A 292 17.08 -1.06 11.35
CA GLU A 292 17.29 -2.30 10.65
C GLU A 292 18.80 -2.35 10.44
N ASP A 293 19.50 -3.10 11.31
CA ASP A 293 20.84 -3.57 11.06
C ASP A 293 20.79 -4.53 9.86
N TRP A 294 20.38 -3.98 8.70
CA TRP A 294 20.33 -4.78 7.48
C TRP A 294 21.71 -4.90 6.82
N ASN A 295 22.71 -4.19 7.36
CA ASN A 295 24.11 -4.38 7.07
C ASN A 295 24.94 -3.90 8.26
N ASN A 296 25.55 -4.81 9.00
CA ASN A 296 26.43 -4.48 10.12
C ASN A 296 27.94 -4.55 9.77
N LEU A 297 28.28 -4.89 8.52
CA LEU A 297 29.67 -4.88 8.05
C LEU A 297 29.96 -3.57 7.31
N PRO A 298 30.90 -2.72 7.80
CA PRO A 298 31.28 -1.51 7.09
C PRO A 298 31.67 -1.79 5.64
N ARG A 299 31.14 -1.01 4.71
CA ARG A 299 31.33 -1.21 3.26
C ARG A 299 32.66 -0.68 2.74
N ALA A 300 33.44 0.01 3.59
CA ALA A 300 34.80 0.42 3.27
C ALA A 300 35.63 -0.81 2.90
N GLY A 301 36.11 -0.86 1.67
CA GLY A 301 36.86 -2.00 1.14
C GLY A 301 36.05 -3.03 0.37
N TRP A 302 34.72 -2.91 0.32
CA TRP A 302 33.92 -3.75 -0.57
C TRP A 302 34.19 -3.41 -2.03
N LYS A 303 34.30 -4.43 -2.88
CA LYS A 303 34.50 -4.27 -4.32
C LYS A 303 33.52 -5.13 -5.09
N GLN A 304 32.84 -4.53 -6.03
CA GLN A 304 32.08 -5.28 -7.01
C GLN A 304 33.04 -6.06 -7.89
N VAL A 305 32.79 -7.34 -8.05
CA VAL A 305 33.56 -8.18 -8.99
C VAL A 305 33.07 -7.87 -10.40
N ALA A 306 34.01 -7.64 -11.33
CA ALA A 306 33.71 -7.24 -12.71
C ALA A 306 32.63 -8.14 -13.35
N ASP A 307 31.77 -7.53 -14.15
CA ASP A 307 30.69 -8.14 -14.94
C ASP A 307 29.51 -8.74 -14.17
N SER A 308 29.50 -8.70 -12.84
CA SER A 308 28.36 -9.20 -12.05
C SER A 308 28.00 -8.21 -10.93
N PRO A 309 26.93 -7.44 -11.09
CA PRO A 309 26.51 -6.43 -10.08
C PRO A 309 26.15 -7.06 -8.73
N LEU A 310 25.85 -8.36 -8.72
CA LEU A 310 25.44 -9.11 -7.55
C LEU A 310 26.56 -9.98 -6.96
N THR A 311 27.82 -9.78 -7.40
CA THR A 311 29.00 -10.46 -6.86
C THR A 311 29.93 -9.46 -6.20
N ILE A 312 30.19 -9.63 -4.89
CA ILE A 312 30.90 -8.66 -4.08
C ILE A 312 32.07 -9.32 -3.31
N ASP A 313 33.25 -8.72 -3.37
CA ASP A 313 34.36 -8.97 -2.44
C ASP A 313 34.14 -8.08 -1.19
N LEU A 314 33.96 -8.67 -0.04
CA LEU A 314 33.77 -7.98 1.25
C LEU A 314 35.09 -7.39 1.79
N GLY A 315 36.20 -7.59 1.10
CA GLY A 315 37.52 -7.11 1.46
C GLY A 315 38.24 -7.93 2.56
N LYS A 316 37.50 -8.73 3.29
CA LYS A 316 38.02 -9.61 4.34
C LYS A 316 37.12 -10.83 4.54
N SER A 317 37.68 -11.87 5.16
CA SER A 317 36.87 -13.02 5.59
C SER A 317 36.06 -12.67 6.84
N VAL A 318 34.78 -13.00 6.82
CA VAL A 318 33.82 -12.76 7.89
C VAL A 318 32.89 -13.95 8.09
N THR A 319 32.28 -14.04 9.26
CA THR A 319 31.22 -15.02 9.56
C THR A 319 29.87 -14.37 9.31
N LEU A 320 29.12 -14.87 8.33
CA LEU A 320 27.81 -14.38 7.96
C LEU A 320 26.69 -15.14 8.67
N ALA A 321 25.72 -14.43 9.22
CA ALA A 321 24.46 -14.97 9.75
C ALA A 321 23.29 -14.76 8.76
N SER A 322 23.33 -13.68 7.98
CA SER A 322 22.28 -13.33 7.04
C SER A 322 22.84 -12.53 5.87
N PHE A 323 22.10 -12.48 4.77
CA PHE A 323 22.26 -11.45 3.74
C PHE A 323 20.99 -10.63 3.60
N THR A 324 21.11 -9.46 3.01
CA THR A 324 19.99 -8.57 2.73
C THR A 324 20.00 -8.15 1.28
N TYR A 325 18.80 -7.93 0.73
CA TYR A 325 18.60 -7.48 -0.63
C TYR A 325 17.55 -6.37 -0.65
N ALA A 326 17.90 -5.20 -1.15
CA ALA A 326 16.96 -4.11 -1.40
C ALA A 326 16.71 -4.00 -2.92
N PRO A 327 15.46 -4.21 -3.38
CA PRO A 327 15.13 -4.05 -4.79
C PRO A 327 15.26 -2.58 -5.21
N SER A 328 15.57 -2.35 -6.49
CA SER A 328 15.67 -0.99 -7.02
C SER A 328 14.35 -0.23 -6.88
N LYS A 329 14.45 1.01 -6.41
CA LYS A 329 13.32 1.95 -6.31
C LYS A 329 13.10 2.74 -7.61
N ALA A 330 13.92 2.54 -8.64
CA ALA A 330 13.80 3.25 -9.90
C ALA A 330 12.45 2.99 -10.57
N GLU A 331 11.77 4.05 -11.01
CA GLU A 331 10.38 4.02 -11.51
C GLU A 331 10.16 3.20 -12.80
N ALA A 332 11.20 2.95 -13.57
CA ALA A 332 11.12 2.14 -14.79
C ALA A 332 11.12 0.65 -14.45
N LYS A 333 9.94 0.10 -14.11
CA LYS A 333 9.68 -1.34 -13.84
C LYS A 333 10.96 -2.08 -13.48
N PRO A 334 11.42 -1.98 -12.23
CA PRO A 334 12.67 -2.58 -11.82
C PRO A 334 12.57 -4.10 -12.03
N THR A 335 13.58 -4.67 -12.64
CA THR A 335 13.72 -6.10 -12.65
C THR A 335 14.19 -6.52 -11.28
N MET A 336 13.29 -7.11 -10.50
CA MET A 336 13.61 -7.59 -9.17
C MET A 336 13.98 -9.07 -9.23
N ALA A 337 14.91 -9.49 -8.37
CA ALA A 337 15.09 -10.89 -8.08
C ALA A 337 13.88 -11.37 -7.29
N PHE A 338 13.10 -12.26 -7.88
CA PHE A 338 11.98 -12.88 -7.19
C PHE A 338 12.41 -14.21 -6.56
N ARG A 339 13.06 -15.08 -7.33
CA ARG A 339 13.77 -16.27 -6.85
C ARG A 339 15.25 -16.10 -7.01
N TYR A 340 15.98 -16.66 -6.08
CA TYR A 340 17.41 -16.49 -6.00
C TYR A 340 18.12 -17.75 -5.54
N LYS A 341 19.44 -17.78 -5.81
CA LYS A 341 20.42 -18.61 -5.11
C LYS A 341 21.47 -17.69 -4.51
N PHE A 342 21.92 -18.01 -3.33
CA PHE A 342 22.97 -17.27 -2.66
C PHE A 342 24.22 -18.12 -2.49
N PHE A 343 25.37 -17.57 -2.84
CA PHE A 343 26.64 -18.28 -2.81
C PHE A 343 27.66 -17.50 -2.02
N VAL A 344 28.56 -18.21 -1.39
CA VAL A 344 29.73 -17.70 -0.69
C VAL A 344 31.01 -18.32 -1.23
N SER A 345 32.11 -17.57 -1.15
CA SER A 345 33.43 -18.05 -1.52
C SER A 345 34.51 -17.41 -0.64
N MET A 346 35.64 -18.11 -0.47
CA MET A 346 36.83 -17.58 0.20
C MET A 346 37.85 -17.00 -0.78
N ASP A 347 37.83 -17.41 -2.04
CA ASP A 347 38.83 -17.08 -3.06
C ASP A 347 38.24 -16.41 -4.32
N GLY A 348 36.89 -16.29 -4.39
CA GLY A 348 36.17 -15.74 -5.54
C GLY A 348 36.11 -16.67 -6.76
N LYS A 349 36.63 -17.89 -6.66
CA LYS A 349 36.68 -18.90 -7.72
C LYS A 349 35.84 -20.12 -7.40
N HIS A 350 35.95 -20.63 -6.18
CA HIS A 350 35.20 -21.79 -5.70
C HIS A 350 33.99 -21.32 -4.90
N TRP A 351 32.79 -21.56 -5.41
CA TRP A 351 31.55 -21.10 -4.84
C TRP A 351 30.76 -22.22 -4.19
N LYS A 352 30.27 -21.94 -2.98
CA LYS A 352 29.39 -22.83 -2.23
C LYS A 352 28.02 -22.19 -2.13
N GLU A 353 26.97 -22.90 -2.56
CA GLU A 353 25.59 -22.45 -2.34
C GLU A 353 25.25 -22.53 -0.84
N VAL A 354 24.67 -21.48 -0.32
CA VAL A 354 24.13 -21.42 1.03
C VAL A 354 22.63 -21.75 0.93
N PRO A 355 22.17 -22.86 1.52
CA PRO A 355 20.75 -23.20 1.54
C PRO A 355 19.94 -22.08 2.20
N ALA A 356 18.99 -21.56 1.46
CA ALA A 356 18.04 -20.55 1.89
C ALA A 356 16.68 -20.84 1.23
N ASN A 357 15.66 -20.10 1.61
CA ASN A 357 14.31 -20.28 1.06
C ASN A 357 14.26 -20.14 -0.47
N GLY A 358 15.20 -19.37 -1.06
CA GLY A 358 15.34 -19.20 -2.50
C GLY A 358 14.27 -18.34 -3.17
N GLU A 359 13.37 -17.77 -2.40
CA GLU A 359 12.28 -16.91 -2.84
C GLU A 359 12.08 -15.74 -1.86
N PHE A 360 12.01 -14.51 -2.37
CA PHE A 360 11.72 -13.33 -1.56
C PHE A 360 10.22 -13.18 -1.37
N SER A 361 9.82 -12.94 -0.12
CA SER A 361 8.40 -12.80 0.24
C SER A 361 7.81 -11.53 -0.33
N ASN A 362 6.73 -11.65 -1.07
CA ASN A 362 5.88 -10.55 -1.56
C ASN A 362 6.59 -9.38 -2.29
N ILE A 363 7.82 -9.59 -2.75
CA ILE A 363 8.66 -8.53 -3.30
C ILE A 363 8.08 -7.90 -4.59
N MET A 364 7.25 -8.63 -5.32
CA MET A 364 6.63 -8.14 -6.56
C MET A 364 5.54 -7.07 -6.30
N HIS A 365 4.86 -7.15 -5.18
CA HIS A 365 3.72 -6.27 -4.84
C HIS A 365 4.07 -5.31 -3.71
N ASN A 366 5.09 -5.66 -2.92
CA ASN A 366 5.65 -4.83 -1.87
C ASN A 366 7.19 -4.90 -1.88
N PRO A 367 7.86 -4.07 -2.69
CA PRO A 367 9.30 -4.11 -2.90
C PRO A 367 10.08 -3.52 -1.71
N LEU A 368 9.93 -4.12 -0.54
CA LEU A 368 10.71 -3.78 0.66
C LEU A 368 12.05 -4.51 0.67
N PRO A 369 13.06 -4.00 1.39
CA PRO A 369 14.28 -4.73 1.69
C PRO A 369 13.97 -6.08 2.35
N GLN A 370 14.68 -7.11 1.91
CA GLN A 370 14.52 -8.49 2.39
C GLN A 370 15.74 -8.90 3.18
N THR A 371 15.56 -9.52 4.35
CA THR A 371 16.63 -10.15 5.13
C THR A 371 16.44 -11.66 5.12
N VAL A 372 17.48 -12.39 4.72
CA VAL A 372 17.49 -13.85 4.67
C VAL A 372 18.48 -14.39 5.67
N THR A 373 17.98 -14.97 6.75
CA THR A 373 18.79 -15.57 7.79
C THR A 373 19.19 -16.99 7.39
N PHE A 374 20.45 -17.34 7.57
CA PHE A 374 20.96 -18.67 7.26
C PHE A 374 20.65 -19.65 8.40
N GLY A 375 20.37 -20.89 8.04
CA GLY A 375 20.17 -21.95 9.04
C GLY A 375 21.46 -22.28 9.83
N GLN A 376 22.63 -21.95 9.27
CA GLN A 376 23.94 -22.06 9.89
C GLN A 376 24.81 -20.88 9.48
N LYS A 377 25.66 -20.40 10.39
CA LYS A 377 26.67 -19.38 10.09
C LYS A 377 27.65 -19.88 9.04
N VAL A 378 28.04 -19.03 8.11
CA VAL A 378 28.97 -19.37 7.02
C VAL A 378 30.14 -18.42 6.95
N GLN A 379 31.33 -18.94 6.65
CA GLN A 379 32.52 -18.14 6.40
C GLN A 379 32.55 -17.67 4.95
N ALA A 380 32.77 -16.38 4.73
CA ALA A 380 32.83 -15.81 3.41
C ALA A 380 33.79 -14.62 3.33
N ARG A 381 34.47 -14.49 2.22
CA ARG A 381 35.08 -13.23 1.76
C ARG A 381 34.33 -12.67 0.56
N TYR A 382 33.77 -13.55 -0.27
CA TYR A 382 33.00 -13.17 -1.44
C TYR A 382 31.56 -13.67 -1.26
N ILE A 383 30.63 -12.85 -1.73
CA ILE A 383 29.20 -13.21 -1.79
C ILE A 383 28.70 -13.04 -3.24
N LYS A 384 27.73 -13.88 -3.62
CA LYS A 384 27.06 -13.76 -4.91
C LYS A 384 25.59 -14.11 -4.76
N LEU A 385 24.75 -13.23 -5.32
CA LEU A 385 23.31 -13.45 -5.46
C LEU A 385 23.01 -13.72 -6.94
N GLU A 386 22.41 -14.84 -7.26
CA GLU A 386 21.90 -15.17 -8.60
C GLU A 386 20.38 -15.13 -8.60
N ALA A 387 19.80 -14.27 -9.42
CA ALA A 387 18.38 -14.28 -9.68
C ALA A 387 18.02 -15.44 -10.62
N THR A 388 17.32 -16.44 -10.11
CA THR A 388 16.89 -17.60 -10.91
C THR A 388 15.56 -17.38 -11.63
N THR A 389 14.77 -16.41 -11.17
CA THR A 389 13.54 -15.97 -11.84
C THR A 389 13.44 -14.46 -11.69
N PRO A 390 13.92 -13.69 -12.66
CA PRO A 390 13.69 -12.26 -12.70
C PRO A 390 12.23 -11.97 -13.09
N THR A 391 11.72 -10.83 -12.69
CA THR A 391 10.36 -10.38 -13.05
C THR A 391 10.22 -10.06 -14.53
N ALA A 392 11.36 -9.99 -15.27
CA ALA A 392 11.40 -9.88 -16.73
C ALA A 392 12.54 -10.74 -17.29
N THR A 393 12.27 -11.43 -18.39
CA THR A 393 13.13 -12.48 -18.97
C THR A 393 14.41 -11.98 -19.66
N THR A 394 14.59 -10.68 -19.82
CA THR A 394 15.68 -10.10 -20.63
C THR A 394 16.44 -8.96 -19.97
N ALA A 395 16.09 -8.56 -18.77
CA ALA A 395 16.67 -7.39 -18.14
C ALA A 395 17.62 -7.75 -16.98
N LYS A 396 18.63 -6.93 -16.78
CA LYS A 396 19.51 -7.00 -15.62
C LYS A 396 18.67 -6.80 -14.35
N VAL A 397 18.87 -7.66 -13.36
CA VAL A 397 18.23 -7.49 -12.05
C VAL A 397 18.72 -6.17 -11.43
N GLY A 398 17.78 -5.25 -11.19
CA GLY A 398 18.05 -4.01 -10.48
C GLY A 398 18.08 -4.27 -8.98
N MET A 399 19.01 -3.64 -8.31
CA MET A 399 19.02 -3.55 -6.85
C MET A 399 19.52 -2.17 -6.45
N ASP A 400 18.98 -1.64 -5.36
CA ASP A 400 19.55 -0.46 -4.72
C ASP A 400 20.72 -0.87 -3.85
N GLU A 401 20.57 -2.03 -3.19
CA GLU A 401 21.59 -2.42 -2.23
C GLU A 401 21.57 -3.92 -1.88
N ILE A 402 22.75 -4.49 -1.68
CA ILE A 402 22.95 -5.77 -1.00
C ILE A 402 23.74 -5.54 0.29
N GLY A 403 23.39 -6.23 1.35
CA GLY A 403 24.04 -6.16 2.63
C GLY A 403 24.29 -7.52 3.24
N VAL A 404 25.01 -7.55 4.35
CA VAL A 404 25.26 -8.74 5.13
C VAL A 404 25.17 -8.46 6.62
N ILE A 405 24.74 -9.45 7.38
CA ILE A 405 24.77 -9.44 8.84
C ILE A 405 25.83 -10.45 9.28
N THR A 406 26.88 -9.92 9.92
CA THR A 406 27.97 -10.70 10.46
C THR A 406 27.74 -11.00 11.94
N THR A 407 28.31 -12.09 12.42
CA THR A 407 28.41 -12.37 13.85
C THR A 407 29.86 -12.41 14.25
N PRO A 408 30.16 -12.01 15.50
CA PRO A 408 31.49 -12.17 16.08
C PRO A 408 32.03 -13.57 15.97
#